data_8b71b9d1217c77758623e5a3c48adbfa
#
_entry.id   8b71b9d1217c77758623e5a3c48adbfa
#
_cell.length_a   1.000
_cell.length_b   1.000
_cell.length_c   1.000
_cell.angle_alpha   90.00
_cell.angle_beta   90.00
_cell.angle_gamma   90.00
#
_symmetry.space_group_name_H-M   'P 1'
#
loop_
_entity.id
_entity.type
_entity.pdbx_description
1 polymer ?
#
loop_
_entity_poly.entity_id
_entity_poly.type
_entity_poly.pdbx_seq_one_letter_code
_entity_poly.pdbx_strand_id
1 'polypeptide(L)'
;MSESRVSYRDVRPIIVAASLAELTGPTVGVLELPRNLVWSGQASFDFGDDQDLLAAYKIVLVESMRVEYVQQWLNEATLRRLWPQLRLPVAVRDRWQRAFPELAR
;
A
#
# COMPACT_ATOMS: atom_id res chain seq x y z
N MET A 1 29.10 -9.76 -11.78
CA MET A 1 28.73 -9.51 -11.76
C MET A 1 27.99 -9.08 -11.59
N SER A 2 27.78 -8.74 -11.59
CA SER A 2 27.16 -8.18 -11.42
C SER A 2 26.20 -8.10 -11.32
N GLU A 3 25.75 -8.68 -11.38
CA GLU A 3 24.72 -8.58 -11.18
C GLU A 3 24.31 -8.22 -10.21
N SER A 4 24.80 -8.27 -9.71
CA SER A 4 24.48 -7.85 -8.54
C SER A 4 24.11 -6.54 -8.44
N ARG A 5 24.20 -5.95 -9.30
CA ARG A 5 23.72 -4.84 -9.27
C ARG A 5 22.41 -4.82 -9.28
N VAL A 6 21.87 -5.84 -9.18
CA VAL A 6 20.51 -5.81 -8.88
C VAL A 6 20.23 -4.66 -8.01
N SER A 7 19.28 -3.90 -8.34
CA SER A 7 18.99 -2.72 -7.64
C SER A 7 18.57 -3.03 -6.22
N TYR A 8 18.98 -2.21 -5.29
CA TYR A 8 18.60 -2.38 -3.93
C TYR A 8 17.13 -2.35 -3.73
N ARG A 9 16.39 -1.62 -4.56
CA ARG A 9 14.97 -1.59 -4.39
C ARG A 9 14.36 -2.93 -4.74
N ASP A 10 15.08 -3.77 -5.48
CA ASP A 10 14.56 -5.08 -5.79
C ASP A 10 14.60 -6.02 -4.60
N VAL A 11 15.36 -5.68 -3.58
CA VAL A 11 15.43 -6.51 -2.38
C VAL A 11 14.56 -5.98 -1.26
N ARG A 12 13.86 -4.88 -1.48
CA ARG A 12 12.94 -4.37 -0.48
C ARG A 12 11.80 -5.39 -0.30
N PRO A 13 11.49 -5.77 0.92
CA PRO A 13 10.41 -6.73 1.15
C PRO A 13 9.07 -6.14 0.76
N ILE A 14 8.21 -6.99 0.23
CA ILE A 14 6.83 -6.61 -0.04
C ILE A 14 5.99 -7.18 1.09
N ILE A 15 5.36 -6.30 1.84
CA ILE A 15 4.60 -6.69 3.02
C ILE A 15 3.15 -6.93 2.60
N VAL A 16 2.63 -8.11 2.93
CA VAL A 16 1.25 -8.48 2.62
C VAL A 16 0.60 -8.96 3.92
N ALA A 17 -0.63 -8.53 4.16
CA ALA A 17 -1.36 -8.97 5.34
C ALA A 17 -1.71 -10.44 5.22
N ALA A 18 -1.96 -11.10 6.34
CA ALA A 18 -2.36 -12.50 6.34
C ALA A 18 -3.80 -12.66 5.86
N SER A 19 -4.63 -11.63 6.04
CA SER A 19 -6.03 -11.66 5.66
C SER A 19 -6.49 -10.25 5.37
N LEU A 20 -7.38 -10.10 4.39
CA LEU A 20 -7.96 -8.78 4.10
C LEU A 20 -8.78 -8.27 5.29
N ALA A 21 -9.32 -9.16 6.11
CA ALA A 21 -10.09 -8.76 7.28
C ALA A 21 -9.25 -8.03 8.31
N GLU A 22 -7.93 -8.17 8.25
CA GLU A 22 -7.04 -7.45 9.15
C GLU A 22 -6.91 -5.97 8.81
N LEU A 23 -7.36 -5.58 7.62
CA LEU A 23 -7.23 -4.21 7.16
C LEU A 23 -8.40 -3.41 7.70
N THR A 24 -8.17 -2.77 8.83
CA THR A 24 -9.22 -2.06 9.57
C THR A 24 -8.94 -0.57 9.71
N GLY A 25 -8.21 -0.03 8.76
CA GLY A 25 -7.84 1.38 8.80
C GLY A 25 -8.99 2.32 8.57
N PRO A 26 -8.73 3.62 8.73
CA PRO A 26 -9.77 4.63 8.59
C PRO A 26 -10.24 4.77 7.14
N THR A 27 -11.48 5.22 6.99
CA THR A 27 -12.08 5.41 5.67
C THR A 27 -12.38 6.86 5.36
N VAL A 28 -12.31 7.75 6.35
CA VAL A 28 -12.57 9.18 6.15
C VAL A 28 -11.64 9.97 7.06
N GLY A 29 -11.55 11.25 6.80
CA GLY A 29 -10.79 12.16 7.63
C GLY A 29 -9.49 12.59 6.97
N VAL A 30 -8.93 13.69 7.46
CA VAL A 30 -7.62 14.16 7.00
C VAL A 30 -6.59 13.53 7.93
N LEU A 31 -5.74 12.68 7.37
CA LEU A 31 -4.83 11.87 8.15
C LEU A 31 -3.40 12.07 7.68
N GLU A 32 -2.47 11.96 8.62
CA GLU A 32 -1.07 12.14 8.34
C GLU A 32 -0.36 10.80 8.43
N LEU A 33 0.31 10.41 7.36
CA LEU A 33 1.08 9.16 7.34
C LEU A 33 2.40 9.36 8.08
N PRO A 34 2.92 8.30 8.71
CA PRO A 34 4.18 8.39 9.44
C PRO A 34 5.34 8.76 8.53
N ARG A 35 6.33 9.42 9.10
CA ARG A 35 7.49 9.87 8.33
C ARG A 35 8.27 8.75 7.71
N ASN A 36 8.30 7.59 8.33
CA ASN A 36 9.02 6.48 7.74
C ASN A 36 8.32 5.91 6.52
N LEU A 37 7.10 6.35 6.24
CA LEU A 37 6.42 6.02 4.98
C LEU A 37 6.51 7.16 3.99
N VAL A 38 6.43 8.41 4.47
CA VAL A 38 6.46 9.59 3.61
C VAL A 38 7.54 10.53 4.13
N TRP A 39 8.75 10.31 3.69
CA TRP A 39 9.88 11.10 4.15
C TRP A 39 10.07 12.39 3.37
N SER A 40 9.35 12.57 2.29
CA SER A 40 9.37 13.84 1.54
C SER A 40 8.04 14.00 0.82
N GLY A 41 7.66 15.24 0.57
CA GLY A 41 6.42 15.52 -0.14
C GLY A 41 5.21 15.54 0.77
N GLN A 42 4.07 15.24 0.19
CA GLN A 42 2.80 15.32 0.89
C GLN A 42 2.67 14.19 1.90
N ALA A 43 2.41 14.53 3.14
CA ALA A 43 2.20 13.55 4.21
C ALA A 43 0.77 13.49 4.69
N SER A 44 0.00 14.54 4.45
CA SER A 44 -1.38 14.67 4.90
C SER A 44 -2.31 14.35 3.75
N PHE A 45 -3.30 13.50 3.98
CA PHE A 45 -4.21 13.05 2.93
C PHE A 45 -5.64 13.07 3.43
N ASP A 46 -6.55 13.50 2.57
CA ASP A 46 -7.97 13.50 2.87
C ASP A 46 -8.55 12.17 2.40
N PHE A 47 -8.85 11.30 3.33
CA PHE A 47 -9.37 9.97 2.99
C PHE A 47 -10.80 10.01 2.47
N GLY A 48 -11.45 11.17 2.53
CA GLY A 48 -12.74 11.36 1.87
C GLY A 48 -12.62 11.73 0.39
N ASP A 49 -11.38 11.96 -0.08
CA ASP A 49 -11.13 12.29 -1.48
C ASP A 49 -10.38 11.15 -2.15
N ASP A 50 -10.95 10.62 -3.23
CA ASP A 50 -10.36 9.43 -3.87
C ASP A 50 -8.96 9.66 -4.41
N GLN A 51 -8.64 10.86 -4.88
CA GLN A 51 -7.30 11.14 -5.38
C GLN A 51 -6.27 11.05 -4.27
N ASP A 52 -6.58 11.65 -3.12
CA ASP A 52 -5.70 11.56 -1.96
C ASP A 52 -5.62 10.13 -1.45
N LEU A 53 -6.74 9.44 -1.45
CA LEU A 53 -6.81 8.08 -0.96
C LEU A 53 -5.95 7.13 -1.83
N LEU A 54 -6.01 7.30 -3.15
CA LEU A 54 -5.18 6.52 -4.05
C LEU A 54 -3.69 6.76 -3.79
N ALA A 55 -3.32 8.03 -3.58
CA ALA A 55 -1.93 8.36 -3.30
C ALA A 55 -1.47 7.75 -1.98
N ALA A 56 -2.28 7.86 -0.93
CA ALA A 56 -1.94 7.31 0.38
C ALA A 56 -1.83 5.79 0.34
N TYR A 57 -2.77 5.13 -0.33
CA TYR A 57 -2.76 3.68 -0.42
C TYR A 57 -1.54 3.17 -1.18
N LYS A 58 -1.16 3.87 -2.25
CA LYS A 58 0.04 3.49 -2.98
C LYS A 58 1.27 3.57 -2.08
N ILE A 59 1.38 4.64 -1.31
CA ILE A 59 2.51 4.80 -0.41
C ILE A 59 2.55 3.66 0.61
N VAL A 60 1.42 3.36 1.24
CA VAL A 60 1.37 2.31 2.25
C VAL A 60 1.72 0.96 1.65
N LEU A 61 1.19 0.65 0.47
CA LEU A 61 1.44 -0.63 -0.17
C LEU A 61 2.90 -0.79 -0.61
N VAL A 62 3.52 0.30 -1.04
CA VAL A 62 4.88 0.23 -1.60
C VAL A 62 5.95 0.41 -0.52
N GLU A 63 5.71 1.31 0.44
CA GLU A 63 6.76 1.72 1.37
C GLU A 63 6.74 1.02 2.71
N SER A 64 5.66 0.30 3.04
CA SER A 64 5.58 -0.33 4.36
C SER A 64 6.63 -1.42 4.51
N MET A 65 7.31 -1.39 5.66
CA MET A 65 8.30 -2.40 6.01
C MET A 65 7.77 -3.31 7.11
N ARG A 66 6.55 -3.07 7.60
CA ARG A 66 5.96 -3.84 8.69
C ARG A 66 4.48 -4.03 8.40
N VAL A 67 3.98 -5.20 8.76
CA VAL A 67 2.58 -5.52 8.51
C VAL A 67 1.64 -4.61 9.31
N GLU A 68 2.10 -4.09 10.44
CA GLU A 68 1.29 -3.20 11.26
C GLU A 68 0.84 -1.96 10.49
N TYR A 69 1.70 -1.43 9.62
CA TYR A 69 1.33 -0.27 8.82
C TYR A 69 0.21 -0.61 7.85
N VAL A 70 0.31 -1.78 7.24
CA VAL A 70 -0.71 -2.23 6.29
C VAL A 70 -2.04 -2.39 7.00
N GLN A 71 -2.03 -2.98 8.18
CA GLN A 71 -3.24 -3.20 8.97
C GLN A 71 -3.84 -1.89 9.45
N GLN A 72 -2.98 -0.95 9.84
CA GLN A 72 -3.41 0.30 10.46
C GLN A 72 -4.00 1.27 9.44
N TRP A 73 -3.45 1.31 8.24
CA TRP A 73 -3.78 2.35 7.28
C TRP A 73 -4.69 1.92 6.15
N LEU A 74 -4.73 0.63 5.82
CA LEU A 74 -5.59 0.14 4.76
C LEU A 74 -6.90 -0.39 5.34
N ASN A 75 -7.96 -0.26 4.55
CA ASN A 75 -9.27 -0.79 4.88
C ASN A 75 -9.68 -1.75 3.77
N GLU A 76 -10.22 -2.90 4.13
CA GLU A 76 -10.52 -3.95 3.16
C GLU A 76 -11.47 -3.47 2.07
N ALA A 77 -12.60 -2.90 2.44
CA ALA A 77 -13.60 -2.49 1.44
C ALA A 77 -13.04 -1.41 0.53
N THR A 78 -12.30 -0.47 1.11
CA THR A 78 -11.69 0.61 0.34
C THR A 78 -10.62 0.07 -0.62
N LEU A 79 -9.80 -0.86 -0.15
CA LEU A 79 -8.77 -1.45 -0.99
C LEU A 79 -9.39 -2.16 -2.19
N ARG A 80 -10.46 -2.94 -1.96
CA ARG A 80 -11.15 -3.62 -3.06
C ARG A 80 -11.70 -2.62 -4.06
N ARG A 81 -12.28 -1.53 -3.56
CA ARG A 81 -12.87 -0.51 -4.42
C ARG A 81 -11.82 0.21 -5.26
N LEU A 82 -10.68 0.52 -4.64
CA LEU A 82 -9.62 1.29 -5.32
C LEU A 82 -8.69 0.44 -6.16
N TRP A 83 -8.67 -0.87 -5.97
CA TRP A 83 -7.66 -1.74 -6.56
C TRP A 83 -7.49 -1.55 -8.07
N PRO A 84 -8.58 -1.48 -8.87
CA PRO A 84 -8.40 -1.31 -10.32
C PRO A 84 -7.74 0.01 -10.70
N GLN A 85 -7.82 1.01 -9.84
CA GLN A 85 -7.28 2.33 -10.12
C GLN A 85 -5.88 2.53 -9.56
N LEU A 86 -5.42 1.63 -8.68
CA LEU A 86 -4.11 1.77 -8.06
C LEU A 86 -3.02 1.45 -9.07
N ARG A 87 -2.04 2.34 -9.18
CA ARG A 87 -0.91 2.15 -10.06
C ARG A 87 0.27 1.70 -9.22
N LEU A 88 0.44 0.39 -9.15
CA LEU A 88 1.45 -0.21 -8.29
C LEU A 88 2.56 -0.82 -9.13
N PRO A 89 3.78 -0.91 -8.59
CA PRO A 89 4.81 -1.73 -9.24
C PRO A 89 4.29 -3.14 -9.44
N VAL A 90 4.70 -3.76 -10.53
CA VAL A 90 4.22 -5.09 -10.90
C VAL A 90 4.42 -6.09 -9.78
N ALA A 91 5.58 -6.05 -9.14
CA ALA A 91 5.89 -7.00 -8.06
C ALA A 91 4.94 -6.86 -6.89
N VAL A 92 4.58 -5.63 -6.54
CA VAL A 92 3.66 -5.39 -5.43
C VAL A 92 2.26 -5.89 -5.79
N ARG A 93 1.81 -5.54 -6.99
CA ARG A 93 0.49 -5.96 -7.45
C ARG A 93 0.40 -7.48 -7.50
N ASP A 94 1.42 -8.12 -8.04
CA ASP A 94 1.43 -9.58 -8.16
C ASP A 94 1.37 -10.26 -6.80
N ARG A 95 2.15 -9.77 -5.84
CA ARG A 95 2.16 -10.36 -4.51
C ARG A 95 0.79 -10.27 -3.84
N TRP A 96 0.16 -9.11 -3.94
CA TRP A 96 -1.15 -8.92 -3.33
C TRP A 96 -2.23 -9.72 -4.04
N GLN A 97 -2.20 -9.79 -5.37
CA GLN A 97 -3.19 -10.56 -6.11
C GLN A 97 -3.01 -12.07 -5.91
N ARG A 98 -1.78 -12.49 -5.71
CA ARG A 98 -1.51 -13.89 -5.42
C ARG A 98 -2.04 -14.28 -4.05
N ALA A 99 -1.87 -13.40 -3.08
CA ALA A 99 -2.38 -13.64 -1.73
C ALA A 99 -3.90 -13.52 -1.68
N PHE A 100 -4.46 -12.58 -2.46
CA PHE A 100 -5.89 -12.28 -2.42
C PHE A 100 -6.42 -12.20 -3.85
N PRO A 101 -6.73 -13.35 -4.46
CA PRO A 101 -7.19 -13.35 -5.85
C PRO A 101 -8.44 -12.53 -6.09
N GLU A 102 -9.25 -12.29 -5.05
CA GLU A 102 -10.45 -11.48 -5.20
C GLU A 102 -10.14 -10.04 -5.56
N LEU A 103 -8.93 -9.57 -5.34
CA LEU A 103 -8.56 -8.22 -5.76
C LEU A 103 -8.49 -8.10 -7.28
N ALA A 104 -8.22 -9.18 -7.97
CA ALA A 104 -8.06 -9.17 -9.42
C ALA A 104 -9.36 -9.25 -10.18
N ARG A 105 -10.49 -9.40 -9.48
CA ARG A 105 -11.77 -9.53 -10.14
C ARG A 105 -12.46 -8.23 -10.40
#